data_3b5896f3c27a423c7ce9af8a944b0f25
#
_entry.id   3b5896f3c27a423c7ce9af8a944b0f25
#
_cell.length_a   1.000
_cell.length_b   1.000
_cell.length_c   1.000
_cell.angle_alpha   90.00
_cell.angle_beta   90.00
_cell.angle_gamma   90.00
#
_symmetry.space_group_name_H-M   'P 1'
#
loop_
_entity.id
_entity.type
_entity.pdbx_description
1 polymer ?
#
loop_
_entity_poly.entity_id
_entity_poly.type
_entity_poly.pdbx_seq_one_letter_code
_entity_poly.pdbx_strand_id
1 'polypeptide(L)'
;MKAMLENKRFGPWALVTGASSGIGKEFARQIAASGINVVLVARREALLAELGRAISQEFDVQYRALAMDLSQEGFIEGLADATHDIDIGLVVSNAGTANPGEFLKLDRHLLQETLRINTMSHLDIA
;
A
#
# COMPACT_ATOMS: atom_id res chain seq x y z
N MET A 1 -22.35 1.25 5.19
CA MET A 1 -21.37 1.99 6.02
C MET A 1 -21.39 3.46 5.62
N LYS A 2 -21.43 4.34 6.61
CA LYS A 2 -21.38 5.78 6.33
C LYS A 2 -19.99 6.15 5.81
N ALA A 3 -19.91 6.94 4.75
CA ALA A 3 -18.64 7.41 4.20
C ALA A 3 -17.89 8.24 5.24
N MET A 4 -16.63 7.91 5.48
CA MET A 4 -15.75 8.60 6.42
C MET A 4 -14.92 9.69 5.73
N LEU A 5 -14.68 9.54 4.42
CA LEU A 5 -13.84 10.45 3.62
C LEU A 5 -14.67 11.09 2.51
N GLU A 6 -14.38 12.36 2.24
CA GLU A 6 -14.97 13.06 1.10
C GLU A 6 -14.22 12.69 -0.18
N ASN A 7 -14.89 11.99 -1.10
CA ASN A 7 -14.31 11.59 -2.37
C ASN A 7 -13.74 12.79 -3.17
N LYS A 8 -14.43 13.93 -3.16
CA LYS A 8 -13.97 15.14 -3.87
C LYS A 8 -12.63 15.67 -3.35
N ARG A 9 -12.34 15.45 -2.07
CA ARG A 9 -11.12 15.92 -1.42
C ARG A 9 -10.00 14.89 -1.45
N PHE A 10 -10.32 13.61 -1.26
CA PHE A 10 -9.35 12.53 -1.07
C PHE A 10 -9.32 11.50 -2.20
N GLY A 11 -10.18 11.67 -3.20
CA GLY A 11 -10.21 10.82 -4.38
C GLY A 11 -9.67 11.53 -5.61
N PRO A 12 -9.91 10.97 -6.81
CA PRO A 12 -10.66 9.71 -7.09
C PRO A 12 -9.94 8.43 -6.68
N TRP A 13 -8.62 8.44 -6.50
CA TRP A 13 -7.82 7.28 -6.12
C TRP A 13 -7.05 7.52 -4.82
N ALA A 14 -6.86 6.45 -4.06
CA ALA A 14 -5.96 6.42 -2.91
C ALA A 14 -4.93 5.30 -3.10
N LEU A 15 -3.74 5.49 -2.57
CA LEU A 15 -2.67 4.50 -2.59
C LEU A 15 -2.43 4.00 -1.17
N VAL A 16 -2.40 2.68 -0.98
CA VAL A 16 -2.15 2.05 0.32
C VAL A 16 -1.00 1.06 0.18
N THR A 17 0.09 1.28 0.90
CA THR A 17 1.19 0.32 0.99
C THR A 17 0.99 -0.60 2.20
N GLY A 18 1.54 -1.83 2.11
CA GLY A 18 1.30 -2.85 3.13
C GLY A 18 -0.16 -3.28 3.17
N ALA A 19 -0.84 -3.27 2.02
CA ALA A 19 -2.29 -3.46 1.93
C ALA A 19 -2.74 -4.92 2.08
N SER A 20 -1.83 -5.89 2.04
CA SER A 20 -2.19 -7.32 2.03
C SER A 20 -2.67 -7.86 3.38
N SER A 21 -2.44 -7.16 4.48
CA SER A 21 -2.79 -7.63 5.83
C SER A 21 -2.92 -6.48 6.83
N GLY A 22 -3.50 -6.80 7.99
CA GLY A 22 -3.53 -5.94 9.17
C GLY A 22 -4.12 -4.56 8.93
N ILE A 23 -3.45 -3.55 9.43
CA ILE A 23 -3.89 -2.15 9.40
C ILE A 23 -4.05 -1.63 7.96
N GLY A 24 -3.09 -1.95 7.07
CA GLY A 24 -3.15 -1.53 5.68
C GLY A 24 -4.36 -2.08 4.94
N LYS A 25 -4.69 -3.34 5.16
CA LYS A 25 -5.89 -3.98 4.61
C LYS A 25 -7.17 -3.26 5.07
N GLU A 26 -7.26 -2.95 6.35
CA GLU A 26 -8.42 -2.24 6.90
C GLU A 26 -8.51 -0.79 6.39
N PHE A 27 -7.39 -0.08 6.25
CA PHE A 27 -7.38 1.23 5.58
C PHE A 27 -7.95 1.14 4.17
N ALA A 28 -7.51 0.15 3.38
CA ALA A 28 -8.01 -0.03 2.01
C ALA A 28 -9.53 -0.25 1.99
N ARG A 29 -10.06 -1.06 2.90
CA ARG A 29 -11.51 -1.30 3.01
C ARG A 29 -12.28 -0.04 3.38
N GLN A 30 -11.85 0.72 4.37
CA GLN A 30 -12.51 1.94 4.82
C GLN A 30 -12.48 3.03 3.75
N ILE A 31 -11.38 3.15 3.03
CA ILE A 31 -11.24 4.10 1.91
C ILE A 31 -12.20 3.71 0.78
N ALA A 32 -12.23 2.44 0.40
CA ALA A 32 -13.14 1.94 -0.63
C ALA A 32 -14.61 2.11 -0.23
N ALA A 33 -14.94 1.91 1.05
CA ALA A 33 -16.28 2.14 1.60
C ALA A 33 -16.73 3.61 1.46
N SER A 34 -15.78 4.54 1.33
CA SER A 34 -16.05 5.95 1.07
C SER A 34 -16.23 6.28 -0.43
N GLY A 35 -16.20 5.27 -1.30
CA GLY A 35 -16.36 5.44 -2.74
C GLY A 35 -15.09 5.88 -3.47
N ILE A 36 -13.92 5.67 -2.87
CA ILE A 36 -12.63 6.03 -3.44
C ILE A 36 -11.98 4.78 -4.03
N ASN A 37 -11.49 4.86 -5.25
CA ASN A 37 -10.75 3.78 -5.90
C ASN A 37 -9.39 3.60 -5.20
N VAL A 38 -8.86 2.38 -5.19
CA VAL A 38 -7.66 2.06 -4.42
C VAL A 38 -6.56 1.42 -5.25
N VAL A 39 -5.33 1.87 -5.04
CA VAL A 39 -4.11 1.19 -5.47
C VAL A 39 -3.56 0.45 -4.26
N LEU A 40 -3.47 -0.86 -4.37
CA LEU A 40 -3.04 -1.76 -3.30
C LEU A 40 -1.62 -2.22 -3.58
N VAL A 41 -0.69 -1.89 -2.69
CA VAL A 41 0.73 -2.20 -2.85
C VAL A 41 1.20 -3.11 -1.73
N ALA A 42 1.72 -4.27 -2.08
CA ALA A 42 2.39 -5.21 -1.18
C ALA A 42 3.18 -6.23 -2.00
N ARG A 43 3.91 -7.13 -1.35
CA ARG A 43 4.70 -8.14 -2.04
C ARG A 43 3.88 -9.32 -2.55
N ARG A 44 2.78 -9.68 -1.86
CA ARG A 44 1.99 -10.87 -2.13
C ARG A 44 0.83 -10.56 -3.09
N GLU A 45 1.06 -10.79 -4.37
CA GLU A 45 0.10 -10.47 -5.44
C GLU A 45 -1.26 -11.14 -5.24
N ALA A 46 -1.28 -12.44 -4.91
CA ALA A 46 -2.52 -13.19 -4.74
C ALA A 46 -3.44 -12.59 -3.66
N LEU A 47 -2.87 -12.15 -2.54
CA LEU A 47 -3.62 -11.51 -1.46
C LEU A 47 -4.16 -10.13 -1.88
N LEU A 48 -3.39 -9.37 -2.64
CA LEU A 48 -3.83 -8.08 -3.17
C LEU A 48 -4.98 -8.24 -4.15
N ALA A 49 -4.89 -9.22 -5.05
CA ALA A 49 -5.93 -9.48 -6.02
C ALA A 49 -7.22 -9.96 -5.35
N GLU A 50 -7.13 -10.81 -4.34
CA GLU A 50 -8.28 -11.26 -3.55
C GLU A 50 -8.95 -10.10 -2.83
N LEU A 51 -8.17 -9.26 -2.15
CA LEU A 51 -8.68 -8.06 -1.47
C LEU A 51 -9.33 -7.10 -2.47
N GLY A 52 -8.67 -6.84 -3.59
CA GLY A 52 -9.16 -5.94 -4.63
C GLY A 52 -10.51 -6.38 -5.17
N ARG A 53 -10.66 -7.66 -5.49
CA ARG A 53 -11.93 -8.22 -5.94
C ARG A 53 -13.03 -8.07 -4.88
N ALA A 54 -12.72 -8.38 -3.62
CA ALA A 54 -13.68 -8.30 -2.52
C ALA A 54 -14.19 -6.87 -2.32
N ILE A 55 -13.30 -5.89 -2.23
CA ILE A 55 -13.70 -4.48 -2.02
C ILE A 55 -14.37 -3.88 -3.25
N SER A 56 -13.98 -4.28 -4.46
CA SER A 56 -14.61 -3.83 -5.70
C SER A 56 -16.06 -4.32 -5.79
N GLN A 57 -16.30 -5.57 -5.43
CA GLN A 57 -17.66 -6.14 -5.40
C GLN A 57 -18.53 -5.52 -4.32
N GLU A 58 -17.97 -5.29 -3.12
CA GLU A 58 -18.72 -4.77 -1.98
C GLU A 58 -19.06 -3.28 -2.11
N PHE A 59 -18.12 -2.47 -2.61
CA PHE A 59 -18.22 -1.01 -2.59
C PHE A 59 -18.35 -0.37 -3.96
N ASP A 60 -18.34 -1.15 -5.03
CA ASP A 60 -18.43 -0.67 -6.42
C ASP A 60 -17.34 0.36 -6.77
N VAL A 61 -16.12 0.08 -6.40
CA VAL A 61 -14.94 0.87 -6.71
C VAL A 61 -13.97 0.09 -7.60
N GLN A 62 -13.10 0.83 -8.31
CA GLN A 62 -12.01 0.24 -9.05
C GLN A 62 -10.81 -0.02 -8.14
N TYR A 63 -9.97 -0.97 -8.52
CA TYR A 63 -8.71 -1.23 -7.82
C TYR A 63 -7.58 -1.55 -8.78
N ARG A 64 -6.36 -1.32 -8.33
CA ARG A 64 -5.13 -1.84 -8.95
C ARG A 64 -4.33 -2.58 -7.89
N ALA A 65 -3.91 -3.79 -8.18
CA ALA A 65 -3.06 -4.59 -7.31
C ALA A 65 -1.63 -4.57 -7.87
N LEU A 66 -0.71 -3.95 -7.15
CA LEU A 66 0.69 -3.83 -7.54
C LEU A 66 1.56 -4.63 -6.59
N ALA A 67 2.08 -5.77 -7.08
CA ALA A 67 3.05 -6.56 -6.33
C ALA A 67 4.43 -5.88 -6.43
N MET A 68 4.87 -5.27 -5.33
CA MET A 68 6.13 -4.53 -5.27
C MET A 68 6.86 -4.79 -3.97
N ASP A 69 8.17 -4.92 -4.05
CA ASP A 69 9.05 -4.97 -2.89
C ASP A 69 9.65 -3.59 -2.64
N LEU A 70 9.19 -2.93 -1.58
CA LEU A 70 9.61 -1.56 -1.24
C LEU A 70 11.03 -1.50 -0.65
N SER A 71 11.71 -2.64 -0.48
CA SER A 71 13.14 -2.68 -0.13
C SER A 71 14.06 -2.56 -1.34
N GLN A 72 13.52 -2.70 -2.54
CA GLN A 72 14.30 -2.58 -3.78
C GLN A 72 14.55 -1.13 -4.15
N GLU A 73 15.77 -0.83 -4.60
CA GLU A 73 16.07 0.47 -5.20
C GLU A 73 15.24 0.63 -6.48
N GLY A 74 14.77 1.85 -6.73
CA GLY A 74 14.01 2.16 -7.94
C GLY A 74 12.56 1.72 -7.93
N PHE A 75 12.01 1.23 -6.80
CA PHE A 75 10.59 0.89 -6.74
C PHE A 75 9.70 2.11 -7.04
N ILE A 76 10.15 3.30 -6.67
CA ILE A 76 9.35 4.52 -6.82
C ILE A 76 9.09 4.85 -8.29
N GLU A 77 10.05 4.63 -9.17
CA GLU A 77 9.87 4.81 -10.62
C GLU A 77 8.83 3.82 -11.15
N GLY A 78 8.88 2.56 -10.72
CA GLY A 78 7.89 1.55 -11.08
C GLY A 78 6.50 1.90 -10.56
N LEU A 79 6.40 2.42 -9.35
CA LEU A 79 5.14 2.88 -8.77
C LEU A 79 4.59 4.08 -9.53
N ALA A 80 5.42 5.05 -9.86
CA ALA A 80 5.04 6.22 -10.63
C ALA A 80 4.53 5.82 -12.03
N ASP A 81 5.23 4.92 -12.70
CA ASP A 81 4.82 4.41 -14.02
C ASP A 81 3.47 3.68 -13.96
N ALA A 82 3.24 2.90 -12.90
CA ALA A 82 1.99 2.15 -12.73
C ALA A 82 0.79 3.03 -12.34
N THR A 83 1.01 4.28 -11.99
CA THR A 83 -0.03 5.19 -11.49
C THR A 83 -0.10 6.53 -12.21
N HIS A 84 0.70 6.74 -13.28
CA HIS A 84 0.81 8.03 -13.96
C HIS A 84 -0.50 8.49 -14.63
N ASP A 85 -1.40 7.57 -14.95
CA ASP A 85 -2.68 7.81 -15.64
C ASP A 85 -3.86 8.05 -14.69
N ILE A 86 -3.62 8.03 -13.38
CA ILE A 86 -4.65 8.25 -12.37
C ILE A 86 -4.26 9.40 -11.44
N ASP A 87 -5.27 9.99 -10.82
CA ASP A 87 -5.10 11.09 -9.88
C ASP A 87 -5.23 10.57 -8.44
N ILE A 88 -4.12 10.57 -7.71
CA ILE A 88 -4.06 10.06 -6.34
C ILE A 88 -4.22 11.24 -5.36
N GLY A 89 -5.33 11.26 -4.65
CA GLY A 89 -5.64 12.30 -3.67
C GLY A 89 -5.32 11.94 -2.22
N LEU A 90 -4.98 10.66 -1.95
CA LEU A 90 -4.65 10.18 -0.61
C LEU A 90 -3.58 9.08 -0.68
N VAL A 91 -2.58 9.18 0.16
CA VAL A 91 -1.54 8.14 0.30
C VAL A 91 -1.52 7.65 1.75
N VAL A 92 -1.63 6.33 1.93
CA VAL A 92 -1.42 5.65 3.21
C VAL A 92 -0.13 4.86 3.12
N SER A 93 0.95 5.45 3.59
CA SER A 93 2.28 4.82 3.62
C SER A 93 2.41 3.98 4.88
N ASN A 94 1.96 2.72 4.80
CA ASN A 94 1.79 1.84 5.96
C ASN A 94 2.74 0.64 5.97
N ALA A 95 3.42 0.32 4.87
CA ALA A 95 4.29 -0.84 4.81
C ALA A 95 5.36 -0.79 5.93
N GLY A 96 5.59 -1.94 6.55
CA GLY A 96 6.59 -2.08 7.59
C GLY A 96 6.96 -3.54 7.79
N THR A 97 8.13 -3.76 8.37
CA THR A 97 8.62 -5.10 8.71
C THR A 97 9.41 -5.03 10.01
N ALA A 98 9.57 -6.19 10.65
CA ALA A 98 10.38 -6.34 11.84
C ALA A 98 11.12 -7.67 11.81
N ASN A 99 12.33 -7.66 12.36
CA ASN A 99 13.13 -8.87 12.54
C ASN A 99 13.50 -8.98 14.03
N PRO A 100 12.67 -9.67 14.83
CA PRO A 100 12.94 -9.83 16.26
C PRO A 100 14.17 -10.71 16.50
N GLY A 101 14.86 -10.45 17.61
CA GLY A 101 16.03 -11.20 18.01
C GLY A 101 17.16 -10.31 18.50
N GLU A 102 18.25 -10.94 18.91
CA GLU A 102 19.44 -10.22 19.35
C GLU A 102 20.14 -9.58 18.14
N PHE A 103 20.35 -8.28 18.21
CA PHE A 103 20.91 -7.47 17.10
C PHE A 103 22.16 -8.07 16.47
N LEU A 104 23.11 -8.50 17.30
CA LEU A 104 24.39 -9.05 16.80
C LEU A 104 24.26 -10.41 16.11
N LYS A 105 23.13 -11.09 16.30
CA LYS A 105 22.85 -12.39 15.66
C LYS A 105 21.99 -12.25 14.41
N LEU A 106 21.44 -11.08 14.14
CA LEU A 106 20.62 -10.85 12.94
C LEU A 106 21.50 -10.66 11.71
N ASP A 107 21.01 -11.18 10.58
CA ASP A 107 21.65 -10.97 9.29
C ASP A 107 21.65 -9.47 8.93
N ARG A 108 22.82 -8.95 8.56
CA ARG A 108 22.98 -7.54 8.17
C ARG A 108 22.07 -7.16 7.00
N HIS A 109 21.88 -8.07 6.05
CA HIS A 109 21.01 -7.84 4.89
C HIS A 109 19.56 -7.62 5.32
N LEU A 110 19.05 -8.42 6.27
CA LEU A 110 17.71 -8.24 6.82
C LEU A 110 17.56 -6.90 7.55
N LEU A 111 18.58 -6.46 8.27
CA LEU A 111 18.58 -5.15 8.93
C LEU A 111 18.53 -4.01 7.92
N GLN A 112 19.27 -4.13 6.81
CA GLN A 112 19.23 -3.15 5.73
C GLN A 112 17.87 -3.10 5.03
N GLU A 113 17.25 -4.25 4.78
CA GLU A 113 15.88 -4.32 4.24
C GLU A 113 14.88 -3.64 5.17
N THR A 114 15.00 -3.88 6.47
CA THR A 114 14.16 -3.23 7.48
C THR A 114 14.26 -1.71 7.41
N LEU A 115 15.46 -1.16 7.29
CA LEU A 115 15.66 0.28 7.13
C LEU A 115 15.06 0.81 5.83
N ARG A 116 15.21 0.07 4.73
CA ARG A 116 14.65 0.46 3.44
C ARG A 116 13.13 0.51 3.48
N ILE A 117 12.49 -0.50 4.05
CA ILE A 117 11.02 -0.55 4.14
C ILE A 117 10.49 0.45 5.17
N ASN A 118 11.05 0.47 6.38
CA ASN A 118 10.48 1.23 7.49
C ASN A 118 10.83 2.72 7.48
N THR A 119 11.83 3.13 6.70
CA THR A 119 12.31 4.50 6.66
C THR A 119 12.37 5.03 5.23
N MET A 120 13.23 4.46 4.39
CA MET A 120 13.47 4.98 3.05
C MET A 120 12.24 4.93 2.17
N SER A 121 11.45 3.84 2.21
CA SER A 121 10.26 3.74 1.39
C SER A 121 9.23 4.83 1.69
N HIS A 122 9.08 5.20 2.95
CA HIS A 122 8.15 6.28 3.35
C HIS A 122 8.65 7.65 2.88
N LEU A 123 9.95 7.88 2.92
CA LEU A 123 10.56 9.10 2.39
C LEU A 123 10.38 9.20 0.87
N ASP A 124 10.63 8.11 0.15
CA ASP A 124 10.55 8.07 -1.31
C ASP A 124 9.12 8.25 -1.82
N ILE A 125 8.13 7.69 -1.11
CA ILE A 125 6.70 7.84 -1.43
C ILE A 125 6.21 9.26 -1.14
N ALA A 126 6.72 9.88 -0.10
CA ALA A 126 6.34 11.24 0.26
C ALA A 126 6.71 12.26 -0.82
#